data_d220f5275b0deb1cce657d28e13a494b
#
_entry.id   d220f5275b0deb1cce657d28e13a494b
#
_cell.length_a   1.000
_cell.length_b   1.000
_cell.length_c   1.000
_cell.angle_alpha   90.00
_cell.angle_beta   90.00
_cell.angle_gamma   90.00
#
_symmetry.space_group_name_H-M   'P 1'
#
loop_
_entity.id
_entity.type
_entity.pdbx_description
1 polymer ?
#
loop_
_entity_poly.entity_id
_entity_poly.type
_entity_poly.pdbx_seq_one_letter_code
_entity_poly.pdbx_strand_id
1 'polypeptide(L)'
;MRNSSLLTAVPLIALFFIQCASARKLNMARQNEETVRLWFEEGWNKNRNDELVERVFSPDWSDGNPLRANQVEGYEGMHQLVKFYQEAFADTHFTITHLFADDTHVAIRYEVAAKHVGPAFGIPPTGKHFTSSGIVIYEMKDGKIYRSWQELDLMGIIKQLKQE
;
A
#
# COMPACT_ATOMS: atom_id res chain seq x y z
N MET A 1 42.82 49.50 -0.77
CA MET A 1 41.83 48.65 -0.07
C MET A 1 41.63 47.41 -0.92
N ARG A 2 42.20 46.27 -0.52
CA ARG A 2 42.07 44.99 -1.26
C ARG A 2 40.93 44.18 -0.63
N ASN A 3 39.80 44.07 -1.34
CA ASN A 3 38.74 43.13 -0.98
C ASN A 3 39.20 41.70 -1.31
N SER A 4 39.57 40.96 -0.30
CA SER A 4 39.75 39.50 -0.43
C SER A 4 38.37 38.81 -0.26
N SER A 5 37.77 38.45 -1.38
CA SER A 5 36.60 37.53 -1.41
C SER A 5 37.09 36.15 -0.99
N LEU A 6 36.77 35.77 0.24
CA LEU A 6 36.88 34.37 0.72
C LEU A 6 35.82 33.54 -0.01
N LEU A 7 36.21 32.94 -1.15
CA LEU A 7 35.51 31.82 -1.73
C LEU A 7 35.66 30.63 -0.77
N THR A 8 34.64 30.35 0.04
CA THR A 8 34.56 29.14 0.86
C THR A 8 34.41 27.93 -0.08
N ALA A 9 35.53 27.28 -0.34
CA ALA A 9 35.53 26.00 -1.05
C ALA A 9 34.76 24.97 -0.18
N VAL A 10 33.55 24.63 -0.58
CA VAL A 10 32.85 23.44 -0.01
C VAL A 10 33.74 22.25 -0.39
N PRO A 11 34.21 21.44 0.59
CA PRO A 11 35.14 20.35 0.28
C PRO A 11 34.42 19.34 -0.64
N LEU A 12 35.09 18.91 -1.71
CA LEU A 12 34.61 17.94 -2.71
C LEU A 12 34.02 16.67 -2.04
N ILE A 13 34.57 16.30 -0.90
CA ILE A 13 34.14 15.17 -0.07
C ILE A 13 32.68 15.33 0.43
N ALA A 14 32.27 16.54 0.84
CA ALA A 14 30.90 16.78 1.30
C ALA A 14 29.89 16.64 0.16
N LEU A 15 30.22 17.08 -1.05
CA LEU A 15 29.38 16.91 -2.24
C LEU A 15 29.20 15.43 -2.60
N PHE A 16 30.24 14.62 -2.47
CA PHE A 16 30.17 13.17 -2.74
C PHE A 16 29.22 12.44 -1.77
N PHE A 17 29.28 12.76 -0.47
CA PHE A 17 28.38 12.16 0.53
C PHE A 17 26.92 12.59 0.31
N ILE A 18 26.64 13.82 -0.08
CA ILE A 18 25.28 14.30 -0.38
C ILE A 18 24.73 13.57 -1.61
N GLN A 19 25.52 13.38 -2.66
CA GLN A 19 25.09 12.64 -3.85
C GLN A 19 24.80 11.16 -3.55
N CYS A 20 25.64 10.49 -2.76
CA CYS A 20 25.42 9.12 -2.34
C CYS A 20 24.13 8.97 -1.51
N ALA A 21 23.86 9.88 -0.58
CA ALA A 21 22.65 9.86 0.24
C ALA A 21 21.39 10.06 -0.60
N SER A 22 21.41 11.00 -1.55
CA SER A 22 20.30 11.26 -2.45
C SER A 22 20.04 10.08 -3.41
N ALA A 23 21.09 9.46 -3.94
CA ALA A 23 20.97 8.28 -4.80
C ALA A 23 20.38 7.08 -4.02
N ARG A 24 20.80 6.89 -2.76
CA ARG A 24 20.25 5.84 -1.89
C ARG A 24 18.76 6.04 -1.64
N LYS A 25 18.33 7.26 -1.30
CA LYS A 25 16.91 7.58 -1.09
C LYS A 25 16.07 7.31 -2.32
N LEU A 26 16.54 7.72 -3.49
CA LEU A 26 15.85 7.47 -4.76
C LEU A 26 15.73 5.97 -5.06
N ASN A 27 16.75 5.18 -4.78
CA ASN A 27 16.70 3.73 -4.96
C ASN A 27 15.71 3.08 -3.99
N MET A 28 15.66 3.54 -2.73
CA MET A 28 14.68 3.06 -1.76
C MET A 28 13.25 3.41 -2.18
N ALA A 29 13.01 4.62 -2.65
CA ALA A 29 11.70 5.03 -3.16
C ALA A 29 11.23 4.13 -4.32
N ARG A 30 12.09 3.80 -5.27
CA ARG A 30 11.79 2.86 -6.36
C ARG A 30 11.48 1.47 -5.85
N GLN A 31 12.29 0.93 -4.96
CA GLN A 31 12.06 -0.38 -4.36
C GLN A 31 10.72 -0.43 -3.61
N ASN A 32 10.39 0.62 -2.86
CA ASN A 32 9.12 0.75 -2.15
C ASN A 32 7.93 0.77 -3.13
N GLU A 33 8.03 1.54 -4.22
CA GLU A 33 7.03 1.55 -5.30
C GLU A 33 6.85 0.16 -5.90
N GLU A 34 7.93 -0.54 -6.27
CA GLU A 34 7.90 -1.89 -6.83
C GLU A 34 7.23 -2.89 -5.88
N THR A 35 7.52 -2.81 -4.57
CA THR A 35 6.89 -3.64 -3.54
C THR A 35 5.37 -3.44 -3.50
N VAL A 36 4.90 -2.19 -3.53
CA VAL A 36 3.46 -1.90 -3.51
C VAL A 36 2.79 -2.31 -4.82
N ARG A 37 3.42 -2.07 -5.98
CA ARG A 37 2.89 -2.55 -7.27
C ARG A 37 2.77 -4.07 -7.30
N LEU A 38 3.79 -4.78 -6.82
CA LEU A 38 3.76 -6.24 -6.72
C LEU A 38 2.54 -6.73 -5.93
N TRP A 39 2.21 -6.08 -4.80
CA TRP A 39 1.06 -6.42 -3.97
C TRP A 39 -0.28 -6.29 -4.70
N PHE A 40 -0.44 -5.25 -5.53
CA PHE A 40 -1.67 -5.03 -6.28
C PHE A 40 -1.71 -5.83 -7.60
N GLU A 41 -0.65 -5.76 -8.41
CA GLU A 41 -0.64 -6.30 -9.77
C GLU A 41 -0.49 -7.82 -9.79
N GLU A 42 0.37 -8.39 -8.94
CA GLU A 42 0.57 -9.84 -8.85
C GLU A 42 -0.28 -10.44 -7.72
N GLY A 43 -0.40 -9.76 -6.60
CA GLY A 43 -1.20 -10.20 -5.46
C GLY A 43 -2.69 -10.19 -5.80
N TRP A 44 -3.32 -9.03 -5.73
CA TRP A 44 -4.78 -8.92 -5.87
C TRP A 44 -5.26 -9.28 -7.28
N ASN A 45 -4.66 -8.73 -8.33
CA ASN A 45 -5.15 -8.92 -9.69
C ASN A 45 -4.91 -10.33 -10.24
N LYS A 46 -3.99 -11.10 -9.65
CA LYS A 46 -3.73 -12.50 -10.01
C LYS A 46 -4.04 -13.50 -8.89
N ASN A 47 -4.69 -13.02 -7.82
CA ASN A 47 -5.10 -13.83 -6.66
C ASN A 47 -3.93 -14.59 -6.00
N ARG A 48 -2.77 -13.94 -5.89
CA ARG A 48 -1.54 -14.50 -5.31
C ARG A 48 -1.10 -13.81 -4.02
N ASN A 49 -2.01 -13.06 -3.36
CA ASN A 49 -1.68 -12.30 -2.16
C ASN A 49 -1.09 -13.19 -1.06
N ASP A 50 -1.70 -14.36 -0.83
CA ASP A 50 -1.28 -15.26 0.25
C ASP A 50 0.19 -15.68 0.10
N GLU A 51 0.63 -15.98 -1.12
CA GLU A 51 2.03 -16.30 -1.44
C GLU A 51 3.00 -15.13 -1.26
N LEU A 52 2.50 -13.90 -1.33
CA LEU A 52 3.31 -12.69 -1.32
C LEU A 52 3.40 -12.01 0.04
N VAL A 53 2.62 -12.42 1.03
CA VAL A 53 2.56 -11.78 2.36
C VAL A 53 3.95 -11.59 2.93
N GLU A 54 4.73 -12.64 3.09
CA GLU A 54 6.06 -12.56 3.71
C GLU A 54 7.10 -11.80 2.87
N ARG A 55 6.87 -11.71 1.56
CA ARG A 55 7.74 -10.95 0.65
C ARG A 55 7.46 -9.45 0.74
N VAL A 56 6.20 -9.07 0.86
CA VAL A 56 5.71 -7.68 0.77
C VAL A 56 5.62 -7.01 2.13
N PHE A 57 5.21 -7.75 3.16
CA PHE A 57 4.98 -7.19 4.49
C PHE A 57 6.11 -7.49 5.46
N SER A 58 6.25 -6.65 6.49
CA SER A 58 7.10 -6.90 7.65
C SER A 58 6.44 -7.94 8.56
N PRO A 59 7.22 -8.78 9.28
CA PRO A 59 6.68 -9.64 10.34
C PRO A 59 5.97 -8.86 11.46
N ASP A 60 6.32 -7.57 11.62
CA ASP A 60 5.73 -6.66 12.62
C ASP A 60 4.68 -5.73 11.99
N TRP A 61 4.08 -6.12 10.85
CA TRP A 61 3.07 -5.29 10.20
C TRP A 61 1.89 -4.97 11.11
N SER A 62 1.42 -3.73 11.08
CA SER A 62 0.23 -3.27 11.79
C SER A 62 -0.69 -2.45 10.90
N ASP A 63 -2.00 -2.54 11.16
CA ASP A 63 -3.00 -1.69 10.53
C ASP A 63 -3.24 -0.46 11.41
N GLY A 64 -3.03 0.73 10.87
CA GLY A 64 -3.14 1.99 11.61
C GLY A 64 -4.58 2.46 11.80
N ASN A 65 -5.54 1.94 11.01
CA ASN A 65 -6.97 2.22 11.12
C ASN A 65 -7.84 0.98 10.81
N PRO A 66 -7.72 -0.08 11.64
CA PRO A 66 -8.33 -1.38 11.36
C PRO A 66 -9.86 -1.28 11.31
N LEU A 67 -10.47 -1.92 10.31
CA LEU A 67 -11.92 -2.04 10.18
C LEU A 67 -12.55 -2.98 11.21
N ARG A 68 -11.74 -3.79 11.88
CA ARG A 68 -12.18 -4.77 12.89
C ARG A 68 -11.51 -4.50 14.22
N ALA A 69 -12.29 -4.48 15.28
CA ALA A 69 -11.73 -4.54 16.62
C ALA A 69 -10.93 -5.85 16.79
N ASN A 70 -9.77 -5.78 17.43
CA ASN A 70 -8.88 -6.92 17.69
C ASN A 70 -8.30 -7.57 16.41
N GLN A 71 -8.00 -6.78 15.37
CA GLN A 71 -7.25 -7.27 14.21
C GLN A 71 -5.88 -7.77 14.65
N VAL A 72 -5.53 -8.98 14.22
CA VAL A 72 -4.21 -9.57 14.46
C VAL A 72 -3.17 -8.82 13.62
N GLU A 73 -1.99 -8.61 14.17
CA GLU A 73 -0.87 -7.96 13.49
C GLU A 73 0.06 -8.99 12.82
N GLY A 74 1.04 -8.51 12.08
CA GLY A 74 2.06 -9.31 11.42
C GLY A 74 1.52 -10.16 10.27
N TYR A 75 2.27 -11.20 9.93
CA TYR A 75 1.92 -12.09 8.81
C TYR A 75 0.58 -12.79 9.03
N GLU A 76 0.32 -13.28 10.24
CA GLU A 76 -0.93 -13.97 10.56
C GLU A 76 -2.14 -13.04 10.32
N GLY A 77 -2.05 -11.79 10.77
CA GLY A 77 -3.12 -10.81 10.55
C GLY A 77 -3.34 -10.49 9.09
N MET A 78 -2.26 -10.40 8.30
CA MET A 78 -2.36 -10.17 6.86
C MET A 78 -2.95 -11.39 6.13
N HIS A 79 -2.56 -12.62 6.47
CA HIS A 79 -3.16 -13.83 5.92
C HIS A 79 -4.67 -13.92 6.23
N GLN A 80 -5.09 -13.59 7.45
CA GLN A 80 -6.50 -13.53 7.82
C GLN A 80 -7.28 -12.48 7.03
N LEU A 81 -6.66 -11.33 6.79
CA LEU A 81 -7.25 -10.25 6.00
C LEU A 81 -7.40 -10.66 4.52
N VAL A 82 -6.36 -11.21 3.92
CA VAL A 82 -6.38 -11.73 2.54
C VAL A 82 -7.47 -12.79 2.38
N LYS A 83 -7.50 -13.77 3.27
CA LYS A 83 -8.53 -14.83 3.27
C LYS A 83 -9.94 -14.24 3.31
N PHE A 84 -10.20 -13.29 4.23
CA PHE A 84 -11.49 -12.63 4.31
C PHE A 84 -11.91 -11.99 3.00
N TYR A 85 -11.04 -11.23 2.36
CA TYR A 85 -11.37 -10.56 1.11
C TYR A 85 -11.56 -11.55 -0.05
N GLN A 86 -10.76 -12.62 -0.11
CA GLN A 86 -10.89 -13.66 -1.13
C GLN A 86 -12.17 -14.48 -0.97
N GLU A 87 -12.62 -14.73 0.26
CA GLU A 87 -13.88 -15.41 0.53
C GLU A 87 -15.11 -14.52 0.26
N ALA A 88 -14.99 -13.21 0.51
CA ALA A 88 -16.08 -12.26 0.34
C ALA A 88 -16.28 -11.81 -1.10
N PHE A 89 -15.18 -11.73 -1.89
CA PHE A 89 -15.19 -11.09 -3.20
C PHE A 89 -14.49 -11.95 -4.25
N ALA A 90 -15.15 -12.12 -5.40
CA ALA A 90 -14.59 -12.74 -6.60
C ALA A 90 -14.32 -11.69 -7.67
N ASP A 91 -13.54 -12.07 -8.68
CA ASP A 91 -13.22 -11.25 -9.85
C ASP A 91 -12.64 -9.86 -9.46
N THR A 92 -11.90 -9.84 -8.35
CA THR A 92 -11.35 -8.60 -7.81
C THR A 92 -10.23 -8.08 -8.71
N HIS A 93 -10.39 -6.82 -9.15
CA HIS A 93 -9.40 -6.13 -9.96
C HIS A 93 -9.14 -4.72 -9.43
N PHE A 94 -7.88 -4.42 -9.13
CA PHE A 94 -7.41 -3.11 -8.69
C PHE A 94 -6.70 -2.39 -9.82
N THR A 95 -6.96 -1.10 -9.95
CA THR A 95 -6.23 -0.19 -10.83
C THR A 95 -5.61 0.92 -9.98
N ILE A 96 -4.28 1.00 -9.91
CA ILE A 96 -3.59 2.11 -9.27
C ILE A 96 -3.69 3.32 -10.19
N THR A 97 -4.40 4.36 -9.74
CA THR A 97 -4.60 5.60 -10.52
C THR A 97 -3.55 6.66 -10.20
N HIS A 98 -3.04 6.69 -8.97
CA HIS A 98 -1.96 7.59 -8.53
C HIS A 98 -1.07 6.83 -7.56
N LEU A 99 0.23 7.10 -7.66
CA LEU A 99 1.23 6.56 -6.74
C LEU A 99 2.31 7.63 -6.49
N PHE A 100 2.63 7.81 -5.22
CA PHE A 100 3.72 8.67 -4.74
C PHE A 100 4.55 7.86 -3.77
N ALA A 101 5.86 7.85 -3.95
CA ALA A 101 6.78 7.10 -3.09
C ALA A 101 7.98 7.95 -2.70
N ASP A 102 8.41 7.80 -1.45
CA ASP A 102 9.71 8.24 -0.97
C ASP A 102 10.49 7.09 -0.31
N ASP A 103 11.58 7.40 0.37
CA ASP A 103 12.42 6.39 1.02
C ASP A 103 11.75 5.70 2.24
N THR A 104 10.61 6.19 2.70
CA THR A 104 9.91 5.73 3.91
C THR A 104 8.43 5.45 3.73
N HIS A 105 7.78 6.02 2.70
CA HIS A 105 6.35 5.89 2.49
C HIS A 105 5.98 5.68 1.03
N VAL A 106 4.85 5.00 0.82
CA VAL A 106 4.15 4.95 -0.46
C VAL A 106 2.69 5.30 -0.24
N ALA A 107 2.18 6.28 -0.96
CA ALA A 107 0.77 6.61 -0.99
C ALA A 107 0.19 6.26 -2.36
N ILE A 108 -0.92 5.55 -2.39
CA ILE A 108 -1.65 5.26 -3.63
C ILE A 108 -3.11 5.67 -3.53
N ARG A 109 -3.67 6.10 -4.67
CA ARG A 109 -5.10 6.06 -4.92
C ARG A 109 -5.38 4.92 -5.90
N TYR A 110 -6.37 4.12 -5.59
CA TYR A 110 -6.79 3.01 -6.44
C TYR A 110 -8.29 3.03 -6.72
N GLU A 111 -8.67 2.35 -7.78
CA GLU A 111 -10.04 1.92 -8.07
C GLU A 111 -10.10 0.41 -7.99
N VAL A 112 -11.22 -0.13 -7.52
CA VAL A 112 -11.44 -1.57 -7.41
C VAL A 112 -12.79 -1.92 -8.01
N ALA A 113 -12.83 -3.02 -8.75
CA ALA A 113 -14.05 -3.70 -9.18
C ALA A 113 -14.04 -5.13 -8.63
N ALA A 114 -15.18 -5.60 -8.13
CA ALA A 114 -15.29 -6.96 -7.62
C ALA A 114 -16.75 -7.44 -7.65
N LYS A 115 -16.95 -8.75 -7.44
CA LYS A 115 -18.25 -9.39 -7.27
C LYS A 115 -18.41 -9.86 -5.82
N HIS A 116 -19.52 -9.52 -5.18
CA HIS A 116 -19.81 -9.90 -3.80
C HIS A 116 -20.36 -11.32 -3.73
N VAL A 117 -19.58 -12.27 -3.27
CA VAL A 117 -19.90 -13.72 -3.27
C VAL A 117 -19.95 -14.35 -1.88
N GLY A 118 -19.38 -13.71 -0.87
CA GLY A 118 -19.39 -14.14 0.53
C GLY A 118 -19.91 -13.03 1.46
N PRO A 119 -20.12 -13.30 2.75
CA PRO A 119 -20.62 -12.31 3.70
C PRO A 119 -19.56 -11.22 3.95
N ALA A 120 -19.94 -9.96 3.78
CA ALA A 120 -19.08 -8.80 4.06
C ALA A 120 -19.90 -7.61 4.56
N PHE A 121 -19.31 -6.78 5.43
CA PHE A 121 -19.90 -5.53 5.94
C PHE A 121 -21.32 -5.69 6.52
N GLY A 122 -21.61 -6.84 7.12
CA GLY A 122 -22.94 -7.16 7.64
C GLY A 122 -24.00 -7.44 6.56
N ILE A 123 -23.59 -7.69 5.31
CA ILE A 123 -24.46 -8.02 4.18
C ILE A 123 -24.19 -9.47 3.77
N PRO A 124 -25.24 -10.34 3.64
CA PRO A 124 -25.08 -11.67 3.07
C PRO A 124 -24.70 -11.58 1.58
N PRO A 125 -24.15 -12.65 0.98
CA PRO A 125 -23.77 -12.67 -0.42
C PRO A 125 -24.89 -12.20 -1.34
N THR A 126 -24.63 -11.22 -2.19
CA THR A 126 -25.63 -10.66 -3.11
C THR A 126 -25.45 -11.11 -4.55
N GLY A 127 -24.28 -11.64 -4.90
CA GLY A 127 -23.89 -11.94 -6.29
C GLY A 127 -23.68 -10.71 -7.17
N LYS A 128 -23.79 -9.50 -6.63
CA LYS A 128 -23.69 -8.24 -7.39
C LYS A 128 -22.24 -7.84 -7.62
N HIS A 129 -22.01 -7.18 -8.74
CA HIS A 129 -20.78 -6.43 -8.98
C HIS A 129 -20.86 -5.06 -8.34
N PHE A 130 -19.72 -4.55 -7.89
CA PHE A 130 -19.57 -3.18 -7.41
C PHE A 130 -18.24 -2.61 -7.86
N THR A 131 -18.15 -1.30 -7.83
CA THR A 131 -16.90 -0.54 -7.99
C THR A 131 -16.73 0.38 -6.80
N SER A 132 -15.48 0.65 -6.44
CA SER A 132 -15.17 1.59 -5.38
C SER A 132 -13.80 2.22 -5.62
N SER A 133 -13.45 3.19 -4.81
CA SER A 133 -12.10 3.76 -4.78
C SER A 133 -11.62 3.92 -3.34
N GLY A 134 -10.32 3.96 -3.19
CA GLY A 134 -9.71 4.18 -1.89
C GLY A 134 -8.33 4.82 -2.02
N ILE A 135 -7.83 5.24 -0.86
CA ILE A 135 -6.46 5.70 -0.68
C ILE A 135 -5.85 4.84 0.40
N VAL A 136 -4.61 4.41 0.20
CA VAL A 136 -3.82 3.79 1.24
C VAL A 136 -2.45 4.44 1.31
N ILE A 137 -1.98 4.64 2.53
CA ILE A 137 -0.63 5.09 2.85
C ILE A 137 0.07 3.90 3.51
N TYR A 138 1.23 3.56 3.00
CA TYR A 138 2.12 2.55 3.55
C TYR A 138 3.36 3.21 4.12
N GLU A 139 3.69 2.89 5.37
CA GLU A 139 5.01 3.13 5.95
C GLU A 139 5.89 1.93 5.60
N MET A 140 7.09 2.21 5.06
CA MET A 140 8.00 1.20 4.54
C MET A 140 9.22 1.06 5.46
N LYS A 141 9.62 -0.17 5.73
CA LYS A 141 10.82 -0.50 6.48
C LYS A 141 11.56 -1.63 5.77
N ASP A 142 12.82 -1.40 5.43
CA ASP A 142 13.67 -2.37 4.73
C ASP A 142 13.04 -2.93 3.42
N GLY A 143 12.32 -2.06 2.67
CA GLY A 143 11.65 -2.41 1.42
C GLY A 143 10.37 -3.22 1.60
N LYS A 144 9.86 -3.35 2.83
CA LYS A 144 8.61 -4.05 3.16
C LYS A 144 7.60 -3.08 3.78
N ILE A 145 6.31 -3.38 3.63
CA ILE A 145 5.21 -2.65 4.27
C ILE A 145 5.24 -2.97 5.76
N TYR A 146 5.49 -1.95 6.58
CA TYR A 146 5.53 -2.05 8.04
C TYR A 146 4.21 -1.64 8.69
N ARG A 147 3.55 -0.59 8.13
CA ARG A 147 2.23 -0.13 8.60
C ARG A 147 1.41 0.36 7.43
N SER A 148 0.09 0.25 7.54
CA SER A 148 -0.85 0.75 6.53
C SER A 148 -1.98 1.54 7.16
N TRP A 149 -2.44 2.59 6.45
CA TRP A 149 -3.67 3.34 6.74
C TRP A 149 -4.49 3.38 5.47
N GLN A 150 -5.70 2.86 5.52
CA GLN A 150 -6.56 2.75 4.35
C GLN A 150 -7.89 3.46 4.56
N GLU A 151 -8.26 4.33 3.62
CA GLU A 151 -9.59 4.90 3.50
C GLU A 151 -10.27 4.34 2.26
N LEU A 152 -11.46 3.79 2.44
CA LEU A 152 -12.25 3.15 1.39
C LEU A 152 -13.66 3.74 1.39
N ASP A 153 -14.24 3.99 0.22
CA ASP A 153 -15.66 4.36 0.10
C ASP A 153 -16.57 3.15 0.41
N LEU A 154 -16.58 2.77 1.69
CA LEU A 154 -17.40 1.67 2.18
C LEU A 154 -18.90 1.96 2.02
N MET A 155 -19.33 3.21 2.20
CA MET A 155 -20.75 3.57 2.05
C MET A 155 -21.22 3.44 0.60
N GLY A 156 -20.36 3.79 -0.37
CA GLY A 156 -20.63 3.56 -1.78
C GLY A 156 -20.78 2.07 -2.13
N ILE A 157 -19.93 1.21 -1.56
CA ILE A 157 -20.04 -0.25 -1.71
C ILE A 157 -21.38 -0.74 -1.14
N ILE A 158 -21.69 -0.41 0.12
CA ILE A 158 -22.92 -0.85 0.80
C ILE A 158 -24.16 -0.42 0.02
N LYS A 159 -24.18 0.80 -0.50
CA LYS A 159 -25.30 1.31 -1.32
C LYS A 159 -25.48 0.46 -2.58
N GLN A 160 -24.41 0.15 -3.31
CA GLN A 160 -24.48 -0.68 -4.52
C GLN A 160 -24.95 -2.12 -4.22
N LEU A 161 -24.50 -2.71 -3.11
CA LEU A 161 -24.89 -4.06 -2.74
C LEU A 161 -26.34 -4.18 -2.26
N LYS A 162 -26.94 -3.11 -1.69
CA LYS A 162 -28.32 -3.08 -1.19
C LYS A 162 -29.35 -2.58 -2.20
N GLN A 163 -28.95 -1.94 -3.29
CA GLN A 163 -29.89 -1.52 -4.35
C GLN A 163 -30.53 -2.76 -4.99
N GLU A 164 -31.82 -2.74 -5.27
CA GLU A 164 -32.57 -3.75 -6.04
C GLU A 164 -32.26 -3.65 -7.53
#